data_3483adbdaa114fd539e89d69904f9510
#
_entry.id   3483adbdaa114fd539e89d69904f9510
#
_cell.length_a   1.000
_cell.length_b   1.000
_cell.length_c   1.000
_cell.angle_alpha   90.00
_cell.angle_beta   90.00
_cell.angle_gamma   90.00
#
_symmetry.space_group_name_H-M   'P 1'
#
loop_
_entity.id
_entity.type
_entity.pdbx_description
1 polymer ?
#
loop_
_entity_poly.entity_id
_entity_poly.type
_entity_poly.pdbx_seq_one_letter_code
_entity_poly.pdbx_strand_id
1 'polypeptide(L)'
;VWTGLHKEVSQFTRLKGHLYLDQGALHLSCADFGEAYTGRYDWKDYTAVFEMTPLTGENNMVNVRVQGAIRSYAVALLADSKIALLKNENGYRVLTETAFDWKAGRDYEVSVCAQGARLHAEIKEVPVGCRQNQQLQTETAVLEYEDTEHPYLQGAVGVSVRNGSHAKYSSIRMRCNSSTTHDLKVMGL
;
A
#
# COMPACT_ATOMS: atom_id res chain seq x y z
N VAL A 1 -18.96 -0.28 0.16
CA VAL A 1 -19.36 -0.68 -1.20
C VAL A 1 -19.94 -2.07 -1.15
N TRP A 2 -21.15 -2.26 -1.66
CA TRP A 2 -21.80 -3.57 -1.80
C TRP A 2 -21.27 -4.21 -3.08
N THR A 3 -20.75 -5.42 -3.00
CA THR A 3 -20.23 -6.13 -4.16
C THR A 3 -20.78 -7.55 -4.19
N GLY A 4 -21.31 -7.94 -5.36
CA GLY A 4 -21.67 -9.31 -5.70
C GLY A 4 -22.80 -9.96 -4.91
N LEU A 5 -23.02 -11.24 -5.23
CA LEU A 5 -24.08 -12.11 -4.66
C LEU A 5 -23.92 -12.37 -3.14
N HIS A 6 -22.71 -12.23 -2.61
CA HIS A 6 -22.38 -12.52 -1.20
C HIS A 6 -22.51 -11.31 -0.28
N LYS A 7 -22.92 -10.15 -0.80
CA LYS A 7 -23.09 -8.90 0.00
C LYS A 7 -21.86 -8.52 0.81
N GLU A 8 -20.66 -8.72 0.26
CA GLU A 8 -19.42 -8.29 0.87
C GLU A 8 -19.39 -6.76 0.98
N VAL A 9 -18.96 -6.25 2.13
CA VAL A 9 -18.86 -4.82 2.41
C VAL A 9 -17.42 -4.44 2.64
N SER A 10 -16.90 -3.55 1.79
CA SER A 10 -15.56 -2.97 1.98
C SER A 10 -15.60 -1.88 3.05
N GLN A 11 -14.62 -1.87 3.94
CA GLN A 11 -14.35 -0.78 4.88
C GLN A 11 -13.69 0.44 4.21
N PHE A 12 -13.36 0.32 2.92
CA PHE A 12 -12.70 1.37 2.17
C PHE A 12 -13.67 2.41 1.63
N THR A 13 -13.29 3.68 1.76
CA THR A 13 -13.93 4.77 1.05
C THR A 13 -13.23 4.97 -0.29
N ARG A 14 -13.96 4.75 -1.37
CA ARG A 14 -13.47 4.99 -2.72
C ARG A 14 -13.51 6.49 -3.02
N LEU A 15 -12.38 7.05 -3.42
CA LEU A 15 -12.30 8.40 -3.94
C LEU A 15 -12.46 8.41 -5.46
N LYS A 16 -11.76 7.53 -6.17
CA LYS A 16 -11.82 7.39 -7.63
C LYS A 16 -11.42 5.97 -8.05
N GLY A 17 -11.69 5.61 -9.30
CA GLY A 17 -11.35 4.30 -9.85
C GLY A 17 -12.45 3.27 -9.65
N HIS A 18 -12.20 2.05 -10.10
CA HIS A 18 -13.09 0.91 -9.94
C HIS A 18 -12.62 0.05 -8.77
N LEU A 19 -13.40 0.05 -7.69
CA LEU A 19 -13.13 -0.66 -6.45
C LEU A 19 -14.16 -1.76 -6.26
N TYR A 20 -13.71 -3.01 -6.07
CA TYR A 20 -14.58 -4.14 -5.78
C TYR A 20 -13.87 -5.18 -4.90
N LEU A 21 -14.65 -6.05 -4.27
CA LEU A 21 -14.15 -7.22 -3.54
C LEU A 21 -14.35 -8.48 -4.40
N ASP A 22 -13.34 -9.32 -4.45
CA ASP A 22 -13.41 -10.64 -5.06
C ASP A 22 -12.60 -11.63 -4.23
N GLN A 23 -13.23 -12.74 -3.82
CA GLN A 23 -12.62 -13.80 -3.02
C GLN A 23 -11.89 -13.28 -1.77
N GLY A 24 -12.47 -12.30 -1.08
CA GLY A 24 -11.89 -11.70 0.12
C GLY A 24 -10.76 -10.68 -0.14
N ALA A 25 -10.36 -10.47 -1.39
CA ALA A 25 -9.36 -9.48 -1.75
C ALA A 25 -10.00 -8.21 -2.31
N LEU A 26 -9.43 -7.07 -2.00
CA LEU A 26 -9.80 -5.78 -2.54
C LEU A 26 -9.09 -5.56 -3.87
N HIS A 27 -9.85 -5.29 -4.92
CA HIS A 27 -9.33 -4.92 -6.23
C HIS A 27 -9.53 -3.43 -6.47
N LEU A 28 -8.50 -2.78 -6.97
CA LEU A 28 -8.55 -1.39 -7.42
C LEU A 28 -7.94 -1.28 -8.81
N SER A 29 -8.71 -0.75 -9.75
CA SER A 29 -8.27 -0.49 -11.12
C SER A 29 -8.71 0.89 -11.60
N CYS A 30 -8.02 1.42 -12.60
CA CYS A 30 -8.35 2.70 -13.19
C CYS A 30 -7.87 2.79 -14.65
N ALA A 31 -8.44 3.69 -15.42
CA ALA A 31 -7.85 4.11 -16.70
C ALA A 31 -6.78 5.19 -16.47
N ASP A 32 -7.03 6.13 -15.59
CA ASP A 32 -6.18 7.30 -15.29
C ASP A 32 -5.71 7.27 -13.83
N PHE A 33 -6.64 7.30 -12.89
CA PHE A 33 -6.36 7.40 -11.46
C PHE A 33 -7.41 6.65 -10.64
N GLY A 34 -6.97 5.86 -9.67
CA GLY A 34 -7.82 5.19 -8.68
C GLY A 34 -7.23 5.31 -7.29
N GLU A 35 -8.07 5.59 -6.30
CA GLU A 35 -7.67 5.72 -4.90
C GLU A 35 -8.81 5.33 -3.97
N ALA A 36 -8.46 4.61 -2.90
CA ALA A 36 -9.34 4.28 -1.81
C ALA A 36 -8.56 4.30 -0.49
N TYR A 37 -9.23 4.69 0.58
CA TYR A 37 -8.62 4.74 1.91
C TYR A 37 -9.55 4.19 2.98
N THR A 38 -8.95 3.84 4.13
CA THR A 38 -9.66 3.38 5.31
C THR A 38 -8.90 3.75 6.58
N GLY A 39 -9.62 3.79 7.70
CA GLY A 39 -9.04 4.09 9.01
C GLY A 39 -9.32 5.51 9.46
N ARG A 40 -8.53 5.99 10.42
CA ARG A 40 -8.76 7.28 11.08
C ARG A 40 -7.69 8.29 10.68
N TYR A 41 -8.07 9.53 10.53
CA TYR A 41 -7.16 10.63 10.21
C TYR A 41 -6.22 11.03 11.35
N ASP A 42 -6.53 10.63 12.60
CA ASP A 42 -5.74 10.95 13.79
C ASP A 42 -4.66 9.89 14.12
N TRP A 43 -4.52 8.85 13.31
CA TRP A 43 -3.43 7.89 13.47
C TRP A 43 -2.08 8.57 13.20
N LYS A 44 -1.19 8.47 14.20
CA LYS A 44 0.14 9.08 14.13
C LYS A 44 1.20 8.03 13.83
N ASP A 45 1.99 7.65 14.79
CA ASP A 45 3.11 6.74 14.60
C ASP A 45 2.64 5.30 14.52
N TYR A 46 2.76 4.71 13.35
CA TYR A 46 2.30 3.35 13.08
C TYR A 46 3.13 2.65 11.99
N THR A 47 3.04 1.34 11.97
CA THR A 47 3.49 0.50 10.87
C THR A 47 2.27 -0.09 10.19
N ALA A 48 2.17 0.10 8.88
CA ALA A 48 1.15 -0.52 8.04
C ALA A 48 1.80 -1.59 7.16
N VAL A 49 1.19 -2.77 7.10
CA VAL A 49 1.66 -3.90 6.29
C VAL A 49 0.57 -4.27 5.30
N PHE A 50 0.91 -4.25 4.04
CA PHE A 50 0.02 -4.54 2.91
C PHE A 50 0.49 -5.80 2.20
N GLU A 51 -0.43 -6.70 1.87
CA GLU A 51 -0.22 -7.77 0.92
C GLU A 51 -0.83 -7.35 -0.42
N MET A 52 0.02 -7.11 -1.42
CA MET A 52 -0.36 -6.56 -2.72
C MET A 52 0.10 -7.46 -3.86
N THR A 53 -0.78 -7.65 -4.85
CA THR A 53 -0.45 -8.28 -6.12
C THR A 53 -0.70 -7.27 -7.24
N PRO A 54 0.33 -6.72 -7.89
CA PRO A 54 0.16 -5.96 -9.12
C PRO A 54 -0.33 -6.90 -10.22
N LEU A 55 -1.45 -6.58 -10.86
CA LEU A 55 -2.03 -7.41 -11.92
C LEU A 55 -1.72 -6.88 -13.31
N THR A 56 -1.86 -5.56 -13.48
CA THR A 56 -1.49 -4.86 -14.71
C THR A 56 -0.98 -3.45 -14.40
N GLY A 57 -0.25 -2.87 -15.36
CA GLY A 57 0.27 -1.50 -15.29
C GLY A 57 1.48 -1.39 -14.36
N GLU A 58 2.02 -0.18 -14.29
CA GLU A 58 3.32 0.12 -13.68
C GLU A 58 3.24 1.17 -12.57
N ASN A 59 2.05 1.39 -12.02
CA ASN A 59 1.83 2.36 -10.96
C ASN A 59 0.84 1.80 -9.93
N ASN A 60 1.29 0.77 -9.21
CA ASN A 60 0.53 0.11 -8.14
C ASN A 60 1.10 0.53 -6.79
N MET A 61 0.27 1.08 -5.90
CA MET A 61 0.72 1.80 -4.71
C MET A 61 -0.04 1.41 -3.46
N VAL A 62 0.65 1.51 -2.33
CA VAL A 62 0.08 1.51 -0.98
C VAL A 62 0.33 2.88 -0.35
N ASN A 63 -0.63 3.39 0.42
CA ASN A 63 -0.59 4.75 0.95
C ASN A 63 -0.63 4.76 2.47
N VAL A 64 0.15 5.66 3.07
CA VAL A 64 0.15 5.96 4.51
C VAL A 64 -0.01 7.46 4.75
N ARG A 65 -0.41 7.83 5.96
CA ARG A 65 -0.67 9.22 6.34
C ARG A 65 -1.65 9.92 5.39
N VAL A 66 -2.67 9.19 4.94
CA VAL A 66 -3.70 9.70 4.02
C VAL A 66 -4.55 10.73 4.73
N GLN A 67 -4.53 11.98 4.22
CA GLN A 67 -5.32 13.11 4.71
C GLN A 67 -6.36 13.56 3.66
N GLY A 68 -6.61 12.73 2.65
CA GLY A 68 -7.50 12.98 1.54
C GLY A 68 -6.84 12.68 0.20
N ALA A 69 -7.54 12.94 -0.90
CA ALA A 69 -7.13 12.56 -2.26
C ALA A 69 -5.79 13.17 -2.72
N ILE A 70 -5.34 14.24 -2.11
CA ILE A 70 -4.18 15.01 -2.57
C ILE A 70 -3.05 15.08 -1.53
N ARG A 71 -3.17 14.36 -0.42
CA ARG A 71 -2.19 14.43 0.68
C ARG A 71 -1.98 13.04 1.29
N SER A 72 -0.86 12.42 0.96
CA SER A 72 -0.43 11.12 1.50
C SER A 72 1.05 10.88 1.19
N TYR A 73 1.63 9.85 1.78
CA TYR A 73 2.82 9.19 1.25
C TYR A 73 2.41 7.88 0.58
N ALA A 74 3.18 7.45 -0.41
CA ALA A 74 2.94 6.18 -1.07
C ALA A 74 4.24 5.41 -1.30
N VAL A 75 4.18 4.08 -1.21
CA VAL A 75 5.18 3.18 -1.77
C VAL A 75 4.61 2.62 -3.05
N ALA A 76 5.32 2.84 -4.16
CA ALA A 76 4.89 2.53 -5.50
C ALA A 76 5.80 1.49 -6.17
N LEU A 77 5.18 0.53 -6.86
CA LEU A 77 5.83 -0.26 -7.90
C LEU A 77 5.76 0.54 -9.20
N LEU A 78 6.90 0.91 -9.73
CA LEU A 78 7.03 1.76 -10.92
C LEU A 78 7.61 0.99 -12.10
N ALA A 79 7.53 1.59 -13.29
CA ALA A 79 8.23 1.15 -14.49
C ALA A 79 9.73 0.93 -14.24
N ASP A 80 10.39 0.26 -15.19
CA ASP A 80 11.84 0.03 -15.18
C ASP A 80 12.35 -0.73 -13.93
N SER A 81 11.53 -1.66 -13.40
CA SER A 81 11.92 -2.48 -12.23
C SER A 81 12.38 -1.61 -11.06
N LYS A 82 11.55 -0.66 -10.67
CA LYS A 82 11.80 0.26 -9.56
C LYS A 82 10.69 0.24 -8.53
N ILE A 83 11.08 0.54 -7.30
CA ILE A 83 10.16 0.99 -6.25
C ILE A 83 10.53 2.40 -5.82
N ALA A 84 9.54 3.16 -5.41
CA ALA A 84 9.74 4.52 -4.91
C ALA A 84 8.86 4.83 -3.70
N LEU A 85 9.39 5.66 -2.81
CA LEU A 85 8.62 6.38 -1.82
C LEU A 85 8.25 7.75 -2.40
N LEU A 86 6.96 8.03 -2.40
CA LEU A 86 6.37 9.21 -3.02
C LEU A 86 5.66 10.06 -1.98
N LYS A 87 5.59 11.37 -2.22
CA LYS A 87 4.70 12.30 -1.49
C LYS A 87 3.66 12.86 -2.44
N ASN A 88 2.41 12.79 -2.04
CA ASN A 88 1.29 13.40 -2.76
C ASN A 88 1.01 14.80 -2.22
N GLU A 89 1.25 15.82 -3.04
CA GLU A 89 0.99 17.23 -2.76
C GLU A 89 0.19 17.81 -3.93
N ASN A 90 -1.04 17.30 -4.15
CA ASN A 90 -1.83 17.55 -5.35
C ASN A 90 -1.12 17.04 -6.63
N GLY A 91 -0.48 15.90 -6.51
CA GLY A 91 0.36 15.24 -7.50
C GLY A 91 1.51 14.53 -6.79
N TYR A 92 1.91 13.36 -7.28
CA TYR A 92 2.98 12.61 -6.65
C TYR A 92 4.35 13.10 -7.11
N ARG A 93 5.25 13.32 -6.16
CA ARG A 93 6.69 13.51 -6.41
C ARG A 93 7.49 12.40 -5.75
N VAL A 94 8.58 11.98 -6.38
CA VAL A 94 9.51 11.00 -5.84
C VAL A 94 10.32 11.63 -4.70
N LEU A 95 10.36 10.95 -3.56
CA LEU A 95 11.22 11.29 -2.42
C LEU A 95 12.53 10.50 -2.50
N THR A 96 12.41 9.20 -2.71
CA THR A 96 13.55 8.28 -2.92
C THR A 96 13.08 7.08 -3.75
N GLU A 97 13.99 6.47 -4.50
CA GLU A 97 13.72 5.28 -5.29
C GLU A 97 14.90 4.30 -5.27
N THR A 98 14.64 3.04 -5.55
CA THR A 98 15.67 2.00 -5.71
C THR A 98 15.22 0.96 -6.73
N ALA A 99 16.18 0.21 -7.28
CA ALA A 99 15.90 -0.92 -8.16
C ALA A 99 15.24 -2.06 -7.37
N PHE A 100 14.24 -2.66 -7.99
CA PHE A 100 13.56 -3.85 -7.47
C PHE A 100 12.83 -4.52 -8.63
N ASP A 101 13.23 -5.75 -9.00
CA ASP A 101 12.72 -6.45 -10.18
C ASP A 101 11.34 -7.10 -9.92
N TRP A 102 10.35 -6.29 -9.61
CA TRP A 102 8.99 -6.74 -9.41
C TRP A 102 8.33 -7.22 -10.71
N LYS A 103 7.40 -8.17 -10.59
CA LYS A 103 6.65 -8.76 -11.71
C LYS A 103 5.14 -8.75 -11.44
N ALA A 104 4.36 -8.49 -12.47
CA ALA A 104 2.90 -8.63 -12.40
C ALA A 104 2.51 -10.08 -12.07
N GLY A 105 1.46 -10.24 -11.26
CA GLY A 105 0.95 -11.53 -10.80
C GLY A 105 1.74 -12.17 -9.66
N ARG A 106 2.79 -11.52 -9.13
CA ARG A 106 3.50 -11.94 -7.93
C ARG A 106 2.97 -11.23 -6.70
N ASP A 107 2.99 -11.90 -5.57
CA ASP A 107 2.54 -11.35 -4.31
C ASP A 107 3.69 -10.66 -3.57
N TYR A 108 3.44 -9.47 -3.05
CA TYR A 108 4.41 -8.67 -2.31
C TYR A 108 3.85 -8.29 -0.95
N GLU A 109 4.68 -8.38 0.08
CA GLU A 109 4.43 -7.73 1.35
C GLU A 109 5.15 -6.38 1.35
N VAL A 110 4.39 -5.31 1.56
CA VAL A 110 4.90 -3.94 1.67
C VAL A 110 4.65 -3.45 3.08
N SER A 111 5.71 -3.24 3.85
CA SER A 111 5.67 -2.71 5.21
C SER A 111 6.12 -1.26 5.21
N VAL A 112 5.32 -0.37 5.79
CA VAL A 112 5.65 1.06 5.89
C VAL A 112 5.53 1.51 7.34
N CYS A 113 6.67 1.81 7.95
CA CYS A 113 6.76 2.42 9.29
C CYS A 113 6.81 3.95 9.13
N ALA A 114 5.85 4.64 9.72
CA ALA A 114 5.80 6.09 9.80
C ALA A 114 5.97 6.52 11.26
N GLN A 115 7.07 7.22 11.57
CA GLN A 115 7.39 7.69 12.92
C GLN A 115 7.85 9.16 12.88
N GLY A 116 7.02 10.06 13.40
CA GLY A 116 7.26 11.48 13.21
C GLY A 116 7.34 11.82 11.72
N ALA A 117 8.41 12.49 11.31
CA ALA A 117 8.71 12.84 9.92
C ALA A 117 9.44 11.72 9.14
N ARG A 118 9.84 10.64 9.81
CA ARG A 118 10.59 9.54 9.20
C ARG A 118 9.66 8.49 8.64
N LEU A 119 10.02 8.01 7.46
CA LEU A 119 9.36 6.94 6.73
C LEU A 119 10.41 5.86 6.43
N HIS A 120 10.09 4.63 6.80
CA HIS A 120 10.87 3.46 6.46
C HIS A 120 9.94 2.47 5.77
N ALA A 121 10.24 2.08 4.55
CA ALA A 121 9.46 1.13 3.79
C ALA A 121 10.32 -0.06 3.39
N GLU A 122 9.77 -1.26 3.57
CA GLU A 122 10.35 -2.51 3.13
C GLU A 122 9.36 -3.22 2.21
N ILE A 123 9.85 -3.71 1.07
CA ILE A 123 9.09 -4.56 0.17
C ILE A 123 9.82 -5.88 -0.02
N LYS A 124 9.07 -6.98 0.00
CA LYS A 124 9.57 -8.31 -0.29
C LYS A 124 8.57 -9.13 -1.10
N GLU A 125 9.06 -9.95 -2.02
CA GLU A 125 8.22 -10.93 -2.70
C GLU A 125 7.79 -12.02 -1.71
N VAL A 126 6.50 -12.41 -1.76
CA VAL A 126 5.96 -13.53 -0.98
C VAL A 126 5.95 -14.77 -1.88
N PRO A 127 6.75 -15.80 -1.58
CA PRO A 127 6.83 -16.99 -2.42
C PRO A 127 5.50 -17.76 -2.41
N VAL A 128 4.97 -18.07 -3.59
CA VAL A 128 3.78 -18.91 -3.73
C VAL A 128 4.15 -20.37 -3.43
N GLY A 129 3.52 -20.99 -2.42
CA GLY A 129 3.54 -22.43 -2.20
C GLY A 129 4.84 -23.01 -1.64
N CYS A 130 5.56 -22.31 -0.78
CA CYS A 130 6.71 -22.87 -0.07
C CYS A 130 6.33 -24.06 0.79
N ARG A 131 6.62 -25.28 0.32
CA ARG A 131 6.83 -26.44 1.19
C ARG A 131 8.05 -26.14 2.07
N GLN A 132 7.94 -26.43 3.34
CA GLN A 132 8.75 -26.02 4.50
C GLN A 132 10.29 -26.17 4.45
N ASN A 133 10.96 -26.41 3.31
CA ASN A 133 12.39 -26.75 3.28
C ASN A 133 13.23 -26.10 2.16
N GLN A 134 12.75 -25.04 1.50
CA GLN A 134 13.61 -24.28 0.59
C GLN A 134 13.71 -22.82 1.10
N GLN A 135 14.90 -22.43 1.58
CA GLN A 135 15.29 -21.03 1.72
C GLN A 135 15.38 -20.42 0.32
N LEU A 136 14.23 -19.99 -0.22
CA LEU A 136 14.24 -19.11 -1.38
C LEU A 136 14.78 -17.77 -0.92
N GLN A 137 15.85 -17.29 -1.53
CA GLN A 137 16.29 -15.90 -1.37
C GLN A 137 15.18 -15.03 -1.94
N THR A 138 14.42 -14.43 -1.05
CA THR A 138 13.37 -13.47 -1.40
C THR A 138 14.06 -12.13 -1.62
N GLU A 139 13.88 -11.57 -2.79
CA GLU A 139 14.37 -10.22 -3.06
C GLU A 139 13.66 -9.24 -2.11
N THR A 140 14.42 -8.43 -1.43
CA THR A 140 13.94 -7.42 -0.48
C THR A 140 14.57 -6.08 -0.83
N ALA A 141 13.77 -5.03 -0.86
CA ALA A 141 14.27 -3.68 -1.01
C ALA A 141 13.76 -2.77 0.11
N VAL A 142 14.56 -1.80 0.47
CA VAL A 142 14.30 -0.86 1.56
C VAL A 142 14.40 0.57 1.03
N LEU A 143 13.45 1.40 1.47
CA LEU A 143 13.43 2.84 1.21
C LEU A 143 13.34 3.58 2.53
N GLU A 144 14.19 4.58 2.73
CA GLU A 144 14.17 5.45 3.91
C GLU A 144 14.13 6.91 3.49
N TYR A 145 13.35 7.70 4.21
CA TYR A 145 13.27 9.13 3.98
C TYR A 145 12.83 9.87 5.25
N GLU A 146 13.42 11.02 5.50
CA GLU A 146 12.97 11.96 6.52
C GLU A 146 12.45 13.23 5.83
N ASP A 147 11.14 13.45 5.91
CA ASP A 147 10.50 14.62 5.31
C ASP A 147 10.66 15.83 6.22
N THR A 148 11.61 16.69 5.89
CA THR A 148 11.88 17.94 6.62
C THR A 148 11.06 19.12 6.10
N GLU A 149 10.33 18.94 4.97
CA GLU A 149 9.55 19.97 4.32
C GLU A 149 8.05 19.68 4.43
N HIS A 150 7.39 20.20 5.47
CA HIS A 150 5.95 20.04 5.70
C HIS A 150 5.48 18.59 5.81
N PRO A 151 6.03 17.79 6.74
CA PRO A 151 5.69 16.38 6.86
C PRO A 151 4.23 16.17 7.24
N TYR A 152 3.63 15.09 6.70
CA TYR A 152 2.32 14.63 7.16
C TYR A 152 2.54 13.73 8.39
N LEU A 153 2.17 14.24 9.58
CA LEU A 153 2.46 13.58 10.86
C LEU A 153 1.33 12.65 11.32
N GLN A 154 0.21 12.63 10.62
CA GLN A 154 -0.94 11.79 10.92
C GLN A 154 -1.77 11.52 9.66
N GLY A 155 -2.60 10.49 9.69
CA GLY A 155 -3.50 10.14 8.60
C GLY A 155 -3.84 8.66 8.55
N ALA A 156 -4.82 8.32 7.74
CA ALA A 156 -5.30 6.98 7.47
C ALA A 156 -4.34 6.18 6.58
N VAL A 157 -4.72 4.95 6.23
CA VAL A 157 -4.04 4.12 5.23
C VAL A 157 -4.89 4.04 3.96
N GLY A 158 -4.25 3.75 2.84
CA GLY A 158 -4.95 3.68 1.57
C GLY A 158 -4.22 2.84 0.53
N VAL A 159 -4.84 2.74 -0.62
CA VAL A 159 -4.30 2.09 -1.83
C VAL A 159 -4.58 2.98 -3.03
N SER A 160 -3.68 3.00 -3.99
CA SER A 160 -3.87 3.78 -5.21
C SER A 160 -3.23 3.12 -6.42
N VAL A 161 -3.78 3.42 -7.58
CA VAL A 161 -3.30 2.94 -8.90
C VAL A 161 -3.42 4.07 -9.91
N ARG A 162 -2.55 4.06 -10.94
CA ARG A 162 -2.55 5.07 -12.00
C ARG A 162 -2.29 4.46 -13.38
N ASN A 163 -2.64 5.22 -14.43
CA ASN A 163 -2.23 4.97 -15.80
C ASN A 163 -2.55 3.53 -16.26
N GLY A 164 -3.80 3.11 -16.14
CA GLY A 164 -4.23 1.77 -16.56
C GLY A 164 -3.83 0.63 -15.63
N SER A 165 -3.34 0.94 -14.43
CA SER A 165 -2.92 -0.07 -13.47
C SER A 165 -4.10 -0.73 -12.77
N HIS A 166 -3.89 -1.99 -12.37
CA HIS A 166 -4.81 -2.79 -11.57
C HIS A 166 -4.00 -3.59 -10.54
N ALA A 167 -4.35 -3.44 -9.29
CA ALA A 167 -3.79 -4.23 -8.19
C ALA A 167 -4.87 -4.89 -7.35
N LYS A 168 -4.49 -6.02 -6.74
CA LYS A 168 -5.25 -6.74 -5.73
C LYS A 168 -4.54 -6.60 -4.38
N TYR A 169 -5.32 -6.42 -3.32
CA TYR A 169 -4.85 -6.32 -1.94
C TYR A 169 -5.57 -7.36 -1.10
N SER A 170 -4.83 -8.36 -0.61
CA SER A 170 -5.39 -9.49 0.14
C SER A 170 -5.40 -9.25 1.64
N SER A 171 -4.51 -8.42 2.14
CA SER A 171 -4.43 -8.08 3.56
C SER A 171 -3.89 -6.67 3.76
N ILE A 172 -4.47 -5.96 4.74
CA ILE A 172 -3.92 -4.71 5.25
C ILE A 172 -3.99 -4.76 6.77
N ARG A 173 -2.83 -4.69 7.41
CA ARG A 173 -2.68 -4.71 8.87
C ARG A 173 -2.02 -3.42 9.32
N MET A 174 -2.44 -2.88 10.44
CA MET A 174 -1.85 -1.69 11.03
C MET A 174 -1.52 -1.95 12.50
N ARG A 175 -0.32 -1.55 12.91
CA ARG A 175 0.17 -1.64 14.29
C ARG A 175 0.62 -0.26 14.75
N CYS A 176 0.12 0.20 15.91
CA CYS A 176 0.61 1.43 16.54
C CYS A 176 2.02 1.20 17.09
N ASN A 177 2.93 2.15 16.86
CA ASN A 177 4.33 2.05 17.33
C ASN A 177 4.50 2.45 18.82
N SER A 178 3.45 2.94 19.47
CA SER A 178 3.44 3.16 20.91
C SER A 178 3.18 1.84 21.67
N SER A 179 3.80 1.65 22.83
CA SER A 179 3.97 0.42 23.60
C SER A 179 2.70 -0.35 24.02
N THR A 180 1.55 -0.06 23.47
CA THR A 180 0.29 -0.76 23.68
C THR A 180 -0.09 -1.44 22.36
N THR A 181 0.23 -2.73 22.27
CA THR A 181 -0.08 -3.58 21.12
C THR A 181 -1.59 -3.74 20.95
N HIS A 182 -2.18 -2.95 20.10
CA HIS A 182 -3.46 -3.25 19.48
C HIS A 182 -3.22 -3.47 17.99
N ASP A 183 -3.06 -4.74 17.60
CA ASP A 183 -3.07 -5.12 16.19
C ASP A 183 -4.50 -4.94 15.67
N LEU A 184 -4.73 -3.91 14.89
CA LEU A 184 -5.97 -3.72 14.16
C LEU A 184 -5.84 -4.40 12.79
N LYS A 185 -6.49 -5.53 12.64
CA LYS A 185 -6.66 -6.15 11.33
C LYS A 185 -7.68 -5.32 10.55
N VAL A 186 -7.22 -4.60 9.55
CA VAL A 186 -8.05 -3.70 8.75
C VAL A 186 -8.75 -4.48 7.62
N MET A 187 -8.18 -5.60 7.19
CA MET A 187 -8.74 -6.51 6.20
C MET A 187 -8.06 -7.88 6.26
N GLY A 188 -8.85 -8.91 6.11
CA GLY A 188 -8.43 -10.32 6.02
C GLY A 188 -9.44 -11.21 6.76
N LEU A 189 -9.74 -12.34 6.20
CA LEU A 189 -10.49 -13.45 6.81
C LEU A 189 -9.58 -14.27 7.70
#